data_21d34d66ba1927626cbf3fab4eef9e6a
#
_entry.id   21d34d66ba1927626cbf3fab4eef9e6a
#
_cell.length_a   1.000
_cell.length_b   1.000
_cell.length_c   1.000
_cell.angle_alpha   90.00
_cell.angle_beta   90.00
_cell.angle_gamma   90.00
#
_symmetry.space_group_name_H-M   'P 1'
#
loop_
_entity.id
_entity.type
_entity.pdbx_description
1 polymer ?
#
loop_
_entity_poly.entity_id
_entity_poly.type
_entity_poly.pdbx_seq_one_letter_code
_entity_poly.pdbx_strand_id
1 'polypeptide(L)'
;MEPEPRKVKPEARNPESGYRARSLFSFCTYHFIDDGFADSIYLLLPFIAAELHLSFSQVGLLKGVFSGAMSLLQLPMSLLGETVGELNVISLGAFGLAGGFMLLSRASSFLAVFLTLIAAKGTAAGQHGLSSSVLSRVFETSRRRAAMGMYNFSGDVGKVAVPFLLAVLIRWMGWRQGVFVLSLGGIAAGAVLWFLARDERTGFSAPRTEPRQKNRAVGWGIRDPGAFSALLTVGILDNATRASLLTFLPFLLLRKEIAADQVGFALTLLFAGGAAGKFACGLLAERLGIVPMVVSTEALTTAGILLLFWVSPAGVWYLLPFVGVVLNGTSSVLYATVAEIISPGGRSRGYGLYYAITLGAGAVAPVIYGLAIDRLGLTFSLVAVALMASMTIPLSRYLSQPESPPP
;
A
#
# COMPACT_ATOMS: atom_id res chain seq x y z
N MET A 1 30.91 -43.63 41.47
CA MET A 1 31.14 -43.24 40.06
C MET A 1 29.87 -42.53 39.58
N GLU A 2 29.83 -41.23 39.73
CA GLU A 2 28.74 -40.42 39.17
C GLU A 2 28.95 -40.27 37.66
N PRO A 3 27.92 -40.31 36.85
CA PRO A 3 28.07 -40.15 35.41
C PRO A 3 28.28 -38.66 35.08
N GLU A 4 29.35 -38.34 34.35
CA GLU A 4 29.65 -36.99 33.83
C GLU A 4 28.46 -36.41 33.06
N PRO A 5 28.14 -35.12 33.23
CA PRO A 5 27.08 -34.46 32.50
C PRO A 5 27.45 -34.41 31.00
N ARG A 6 26.61 -34.99 30.14
CA ARG A 6 26.70 -34.87 28.68
C ARG A 6 26.74 -33.41 28.30
N LYS A 7 27.89 -32.93 27.79
CA LYS A 7 28.01 -31.62 27.12
C LYS A 7 27.08 -31.64 25.92
N VAL A 8 25.96 -30.89 26.02
CA VAL A 8 25.09 -30.61 24.89
C VAL A 8 25.91 -29.78 23.91
N LYS A 9 26.28 -30.40 22.78
CA LYS A 9 26.90 -29.67 21.66
C LYS A 9 25.90 -28.58 21.22
N PRO A 10 26.35 -27.33 20.99
CA PRO A 10 25.46 -26.33 20.42
C PRO A 10 24.94 -26.85 19.09
N GLU A 11 23.60 -26.91 18.94
CA GLU A 11 22.94 -27.29 17.69
C GLU A 11 23.54 -26.46 16.58
N ALA A 12 24.18 -27.10 15.61
CA ALA A 12 24.65 -26.46 14.40
C ALA A 12 23.45 -25.75 13.76
N ARG A 13 23.50 -24.44 13.63
CA ARG A 13 22.46 -23.63 12.98
C ARG A 13 22.14 -24.30 11.65
N ASN A 14 20.90 -24.77 11.51
CA ASN A 14 20.41 -25.38 10.27
C ASN A 14 20.59 -24.35 9.14
N PRO A 15 21.38 -24.62 8.09
CA PRO A 15 21.64 -23.69 6.99
C PRO A 15 20.36 -23.13 6.37
N GLU A 16 19.30 -23.93 6.30
CA GLU A 16 17.98 -23.54 5.79
C GLU A 16 17.30 -22.49 6.67
N SER A 17 17.49 -22.53 8.00
CA SER A 17 16.88 -21.52 8.89
C SER A 17 17.52 -20.15 8.71
N GLY A 18 18.83 -20.10 8.48
CA GLY A 18 19.56 -18.86 8.19
C GLY A 18 19.16 -18.24 6.85
N TYR A 19 18.93 -19.08 5.84
CA TYR A 19 18.46 -18.64 4.52
C TYR A 19 17.05 -18.04 4.60
N ARG A 20 16.09 -18.73 5.24
CA ARG A 20 14.71 -18.26 5.42
C ARG A 20 14.64 -16.92 6.14
N ALA A 21 15.44 -16.76 7.20
CA ALA A 21 15.49 -15.50 7.96
C ALA A 21 16.05 -14.32 7.13
N ARG A 22 17.12 -14.57 6.37
CA ARG A 22 17.71 -13.54 5.48
C ARG A 22 16.75 -13.13 4.38
N SER A 23 16.11 -14.09 3.72
CA SER A 23 15.11 -13.82 2.68
C SER A 23 13.96 -12.99 3.22
N LEU A 24 13.38 -13.37 4.38
CA LEU A 24 12.30 -12.61 5.00
C LEU A 24 12.74 -11.18 5.33
N PHE A 25 13.90 -11.01 5.94
CA PHE A 25 14.46 -9.69 6.25
C PHE A 25 14.62 -8.82 4.99
N SER A 26 15.21 -9.38 3.92
CA SER A 26 15.40 -8.66 2.66
C SER A 26 14.08 -8.20 2.05
N PHE A 27 13.09 -9.10 1.94
CA PHE A 27 11.79 -8.73 1.37
C PHE A 27 11.00 -7.76 2.25
N CYS A 28 11.06 -7.90 3.58
CA CYS A 28 10.47 -6.93 4.50
C CYS A 28 11.11 -5.54 4.34
N THR A 29 12.42 -5.47 4.20
CA THR A 29 13.13 -4.19 4.01
C THR A 29 12.80 -3.57 2.65
N TYR A 30 12.72 -4.36 1.57
CA TYR A 30 12.26 -3.85 0.28
C TYR A 30 10.84 -3.31 0.36
N HIS A 31 9.93 -4.01 1.04
CA HIS A 31 8.54 -3.57 1.19
C HIS A 31 8.44 -2.30 2.03
N PHE A 32 9.21 -2.22 3.13
CA PHE A 32 9.32 -1.01 3.94
C PHE A 32 9.74 0.20 3.12
N ILE A 33 10.75 0.05 2.25
CA ILE A 33 11.24 1.13 1.37
C ILE A 33 10.18 1.48 0.34
N ASP A 34 9.62 0.51 -0.38
CA ASP A 34 8.65 0.75 -1.46
C ASP A 34 7.42 1.49 -0.97
N ASP A 35 6.78 0.98 0.08
CA ASP A 35 5.58 1.58 0.64
C ASP A 35 5.87 2.92 1.32
N GLY A 36 7.01 3.05 1.98
CA GLY A 36 7.42 4.30 2.60
C GLY A 36 7.65 5.43 1.59
N PHE A 37 8.37 5.18 0.51
CA PHE A 37 8.54 6.16 -0.57
C PHE A 37 7.21 6.42 -1.29
N ALA A 38 6.39 5.39 -1.52
CA ALA A 38 5.11 5.55 -2.18
C ALA A 38 4.17 6.50 -1.43
N ASP A 39 4.09 6.38 -0.12
CA ASP A 39 3.20 7.24 0.68
C ASP A 39 3.82 8.61 1.00
N SER A 40 5.15 8.75 0.87
CA SER A 40 5.81 10.05 0.95
C SER A 40 5.36 11.04 -0.14
N ILE A 41 4.81 10.55 -1.26
CA ILE A 41 4.28 11.42 -2.32
C ILE A 41 3.18 12.35 -1.81
N TYR A 42 2.31 11.89 -0.90
CA TYR A 42 1.24 12.70 -0.34
C TYR A 42 1.76 13.92 0.43
N LEU A 43 2.92 13.78 1.11
CA LEU A 43 3.60 14.88 1.77
C LEU A 43 4.23 15.85 0.76
N LEU A 44 4.75 15.34 -0.35
CA LEU A 44 5.48 16.14 -1.34
C LEU A 44 4.59 16.94 -2.27
N LEU A 45 3.37 16.46 -2.56
CA LEU A 45 2.45 17.10 -3.50
C LEU A 45 2.20 18.58 -3.21
N PRO A 46 1.97 19.04 -1.96
CA PRO A 46 1.79 20.46 -1.67
C PRO A 46 3.01 21.30 -1.98
N PHE A 47 4.21 20.82 -1.67
CA PHE A 47 5.46 21.53 -1.94
C PHE A 47 5.71 21.66 -3.44
N ILE A 48 5.50 20.57 -4.20
CA ILE A 48 5.62 20.56 -5.66
C ILE A 48 4.58 21.50 -6.27
N ALA A 49 3.33 21.44 -5.79
CA ALA A 49 2.25 22.29 -6.28
C ALA A 49 2.51 23.77 -6.03
N ALA A 50 2.99 24.12 -4.84
CA ALA A 50 3.31 25.51 -4.50
C ALA A 50 4.47 26.06 -5.33
N GLU A 51 5.52 25.27 -5.55
CA GLU A 51 6.72 25.69 -6.30
C GLU A 51 6.47 25.81 -7.80
N LEU A 52 5.69 24.89 -8.37
CA LEU A 52 5.41 24.86 -9.81
C LEU A 52 4.07 25.50 -10.17
N HIS A 53 3.39 26.13 -9.21
CA HIS A 53 2.07 26.78 -9.38
C HIS A 53 1.03 25.86 -10.04
N LEU A 54 0.95 24.60 -9.56
CA LEU A 54 0.06 23.58 -10.15
C LEU A 54 -1.38 23.77 -9.72
N SER A 55 -2.30 23.51 -10.65
CA SER A 55 -3.71 23.33 -10.33
C SER A 55 -3.97 22.01 -9.60
N PHE A 56 -5.12 21.87 -8.93
CA PHE A 56 -5.48 20.63 -8.26
C PHE A 56 -5.69 19.47 -9.24
N SER A 57 -6.13 19.73 -10.48
CA SER A 57 -6.18 18.72 -11.53
C SER A 57 -4.79 18.20 -11.89
N GLN A 58 -3.78 19.06 -11.95
CA GLN A 58 -2.40 18.65 -12.17
C GLN A 58 -1.85 17.83 -10.98
N VAL A 59 -2.15 18.22 -9.75
CA VAL A 59 -1.81 17.44 -8.54
C VAL A 59 -2.46 16.06 -8.59
N GLY A 60 -3.75 16.00 -8.89
CA GLY A 60 -4.48 14.75 -9.06
C GLY A 60 -3.88 13.87 -10.15
N LEU A 61 -3.47 14.48 -11.28
CA LEU A 61 -2.82 13.77 -12.38
C LEU A 61 -1.46 13.20 -11.97
N LEU A 62 -0.62 13.95 -11.24
CA LEU A 62 0.66 13.44 -10.73
C LEU A 62 0.46 12.23 -9.82
N LYS A 63 -0.52 12.30 -8.91
CA LYS A 63 -0.85 11.14 -8.05
C LYS A 63 -1.43 9.98 -8.84
N GLY A 64 -2.30 10.28 -9.80
CA GLY A 64 -2.92 9.30 -10.68
C GLY A 64 -1.91 8.52 -11.51
N VAL A 65 -0.96 9.20 -12.16
CA VAL A 65 0.07 8.53 -12.97
C VAL A 65 1.06 7.74 -12.12
N PHE A 66 1.40 8.23 -10.93
CA PHE A 66 2.24 7.49 -9.99
C PHE A 66 1.58 6.16 -9.58
N SER A 67 0.32 6.18 -9.20
CA SER A 67 -0.44 4.98 -8.84
C SER A 67 -0.76 4.10 -10.07
N GLY A 68 -1.09 4.73 -11.20
CA GLY A 68 -1.38 4.06 -12.45
C GLY A 68 -0.17 3.33 -13.04
N ALA A 69 1.02 3.91 -12.94
CA ALA A 69 2.26 3.27 -13.38
C ALA A 69 2.48 1.93 -12.65
N MET A 70 2.23 1.89 -11.33
CA MET A 70 2.27 0.63 -10.57
C MET A 70 1.23 -0.37 -11.11
N SER A 71 -0.02 0.05 -11.24
CA SER A 71 -1.11 -0.84 -11.64
C SER A 71 -0.91 -1.42 -13.05
N LEU A 72 -0.47 -0.60 -14.00
CA LEU A 72 -0.27 -1.00 -15.38
C LEU A 72 0.99 -1.86 -15.59
N LEU A 73 2.08 -1.54 -14.88
CA LEU A 73 3.36 -2.20 -15.06
C LEU A 73 3.58 -3.40 -14.12
N GLN A 74 2.68 -3.67 -13.17
CA GLN A 74 2.81 -4.79 -12.24
C GLN A 74 2.92 -6.14 -12.97
N LEU A 75 2.08 -6.39 -13.95
CA LEU A 75 2.13 -7.63 -14.73
C LEU A 75 3.37 -7.71 -15.63
N PRO A 76 3.72 -6.71 -16.45
CA PRO A 76 4.97 -6.69 -17.21
C PRO A 76 6.23 -6.92 -16.35
N MET A 77 6.31 -6.25 -15.19
CA MET A 77 7.46 -6.41 -14.29
C MET A 77 7.51 -7.80 -13.64
N SER A 78 6.35 -8.39 -13.36
CA SER A 78 6.27 -9.77 -12.85
C SER A 78 6.75 -10.77 -13.90
N LEU A 79 6.36 -10.61 -15.17
CA LEU A 79 6.83 -11.43 -16.30
C LEU A 79 8.33 -11.24 -16.55
N LEU A 80 8.83 -10.02 -16.44
CA LEU A 80 10.27 -9.74 -16.51
C LEU A 80 11.02 -10.49 -15.41
N GLY A 81 10.45 -10.59 -14.20
CA GLY A 81 11.01 -11.38 -13.10
C GLY A 81 11.17 -12.86 -13.42
N GLU A 82 10.27 -13.43 -14.22
CA GLU A 82 10.38 -14.83 -14.68
C GLU A 82 11.56 -15.06 -15.63
N THR A 83 11.99 -14.04 -16.37
CA THR A 83 13.05 -14.13 -17.37
C THR A 83 14.42 -13.73 -16.84
N VAL A 84 14.52 -12.61 -16.13
CA VAL A 84 15.80 -12.07 -15.64
C VAL A 84 16.05 -12.37 -14.16
N GLY A 85 15.09 -13.00 -13.49
CA GLY A 85 15.13 -13.34 -12.06
C GLY A 85 14.41 -12.33 -11.16
N GLU A 86 13.61 -12.87 -10.25
CA GLU A 86 12.70 -12.06 -9.39
C GLU A 86 13.47 -11.09 -8.49
N LEU A 87 14.57 -11.51 -7.88
CA LEU A 87 15.42 -10.67 -7.03
C LEU A 87 16.09 -9.54 -7.82
N ASN A 88 16.40 -9.76 -9.10
CA ASN A 88 16.96 -8.71 -9.95
C ASN A 88 15.93 -7.62 -10.23
N VAL A 89 14.70 -7.99 -10.53
CA VAL A 89 13.60 -7.03 -10.79
C VAL A 89 13.23 -6.27 -9.53
N ILE A 90 13.15 -6.95 -8.38
CA ILE A 90 12.86 -6.31 -7.09
C ILE A 90 13.97 -5.31 -6.73
N SER A 91 15.24 -5.69 -6.91
CA SER A 91 16.37 -4.80 -6.65
C SER A 91 16.38 -3.60 -7.61
N LEU A 92 16.12 -3.83 -8.90
CA LEU A 92 15.95 -2.75 -9.88
C LEU A 92 14.82 -1.80 -9.45
N GLY A 93 13.73 -2.35 -8.95
CA GLY A 93 12.60 -1.58 -8.42
C GLY A 93 13.01 -0.67 -7.24
N ALA A 94 13.76 -1.19 -6.28
CA ALA A 94 14.25 -0.41 -5.14
C ALA A 94 15.16 0.75 -5.59
N PHE A 95 16.12 0.47 -6.48
CA PHE A 95 17.01 1.49 -7.04
C PHE A 95 16.24 2.49 -7.92
N GLY A 96 15.32 2.01 -8.75
CA GLY A 96 14.51 2.85 -9.65
C GLY A 96 13.59 3.78 -8.87
N LEU A 97 12.97 3.29 -7.80
CA LEU A 97 12.12 4.10 -6.93
C LEU A 97 12.95 5.19 -6.22
N ALA A 98 14.01 4.82 -5.52
CA ALA A 98 14.86 5.78 -4.81
C ALA A 98 15.56 6.74 -5.78
N GLY A 99 16.06 6.25 -6.92
CA GLY A 99 16.64 7.07 -7.99
C GLY A 99 15.64 8.03 -8.61
N GLY A 100 14.39 7.58 -8.82
CA GLY A 100 13.29 8.44 -9.29
C GLY A 100 12.98 9.57 -8.31
N PHE A 101 12.94 9.30 -6.99
CA PHE A 101 12.80 10.35 -5.99
C PHE A 101 14.01 11.28 -5.93
N MET A 102 15.22 10.76 -6.15
CA MET A 102 16.42 11.60 -6.31
C MET A 102 16.29 12.54 -7.51
N LEU A 103 15.83 12.06 -8.66
CA LEU A 103 15.56 12.89 -9.84
C LEU A 103 14.41 13.87 -9.57
N LEU A 104 13.35 13.45 -8.86
CA LEU A 104 12.26 14.32 -8.44
C LEU A 104 12.76 15.53 -7.63
N SER A 105 13.78 15.34 -6.77
CA SER A 105 14.38 16.43 -6.01
C SER A 105 15.00 17.53 -6.88
N ARG A 106 15.28 17.26 -8.15
CA ARG A 106 15.86 18.18 -9.13
C ARG A 106 14.87 18.61 -10.22
N ALA A 107 13.69 17.98 -10.28
CA ALA A 107 12.69 18.31 -11.28
C ALA A 107 12.17 19.75 -11.09
N SER A 108 12.23 20.56 -12.16
CA SER A 108 11.87 21.99 -12.17
C SER A 108 10.67 22.32 -13.06
N SER A 109 10.01 21.30 -13.62
CA SER A 109 8.84 21.48 -14.47
C SER A 109 7.81 20.36 -14.22
N PHE A 110 6.54 20.64 -14.53
CA PHE A 110 5.48 19.64 -14.44
C PHE A 110 5.82 18.36 -15.20
N LEU A 111 6.31 18.48 -16.44
CA LEU A 111 6.66 17.32 -17.26
C LEU A 111 7.80 16.50 -16.65
N ALA A 112 8.82 17.16 -16.06
CA ALA A 112 9.91 16.47 -15.38
C ALA A 112 9.41 15.70 -14.16
N VAL A 113 8.56 16.31 -13.33
CA VAL A 113 7.90 15.64 -12.19
C VAL A 113 7.05 14.45 -12.67
N PHE A 114 6.22 14.66 -13.68
CA PHE A 114 5.35 13.64 -14.25
C PHE A 114 6.14 12.40 -14.74
N LEU A 115 7.19 12.61 -15.52
CA LEU A 115 8.00 11.52 -16.05
C LEU A 115 8.80 10.81 -14.96
N THR A 116 9.34 11.55 -13.99
CA THR A 116 10.09 10.94 -12.87
C THR A 116 9.19 10.10 -11.98
N LEU A 117 7.96 10.50 -11.73
CA LEU A 117 7.00 9.72 -10.93
C LEU A 117 6.57 8.42 -11.64
N ILE A 118 6.33 8.48 -12.96
CA ILE A 118 6.05 7.27 -13.76
C ILE A 118 7.24 6.32 -13.71
N ALA A 119 8.45 6.82 -13.94
CA ALA A 119 9.66 5.99 -13.93
C ALA A 119 9.92 5.39 -12.55
N ALA A 120 9.81 6.19 -11.48
CA ALA A 120 10.02 5.74 -10.10
C ALA A 120 9.08 4.58 -9.73
N LYS A 121 7.77 4.77 -9.85
CA LYS A 121 6.81 3.75 -9.42
C LYS A 121 6.67 2.62 -10.44
N GLY A 122 6.90 2.90 -11.71
CA GLY A 122 6.88 1.89 -12.77
C GLY A 122 7.98 0.86 -12.61
N THR A 123 9.22 1.26 -12.26
CA THR A 123 10.31 0.32 -11.99
C THR A 123 10.06 -0.55 -10.76
N ALA A 124 9.38 -0.01 -9.75
CA ALA A 124 9.02 -0.72 -8.52
C ALA A 124 7.72 -1.55 -8.62
N ALA A 125 7.02 -1.51 -9.75
CA ALA A 125 5.69 -2.11 -9.89
C ALA A 125 5.64 -3.63 -9.62
N GLY A 126 6.75 -4.36 -9.84
CA GLY A 126 6.86 -5.81 -9.58
C GLY A 126 6.98 -6.19 -8.09
N GLN A 127 7.26 -5.23 -7.21
CA GLN A 127 7.64 -5.47 -5.82
C GLN A 127 6.69 -6.42 -5.07
N HIS A 128 5.40 -6.09 -5.01
CA HIS A 128 4.44 -6.86 -4.21
C HIS A 128 4.20 -8.27 -4.76
N GLY A 129 4.03 -8.41 -6.07
CA GLY A 129 3.77 -9.68 -6.73
C GLY A 129 4.94 -10.65 -6.62
N LEU A 130 6.14 -10.17 -6.97
CA LEU A 130 7.35 -10.97 -6.97
C LEU A 130 7.77 -11.36 -5.54
N SER A 131 7.74 -10.42 -4.59
CA SER A 131 8.07 -10.71 -3.18
C SER A 131 7.12 -11.74 -2.57
N SER A 132 5.81 -11.61 -2.81
CA SER A 132 4.82 -12.59 -2.36
C SER A 132 5.04 -13.97 -2.97
N SER A 133 5.37 -14.02 -4.27
CA SER A 133 5.70 -15.25 -4.99
C SER A 133 6.89 -15.95 -4.36
N VAL A 134 8.00 -15.23 -4.15
CA VAL A 134 9.22 -15.78 -3.55
C VAL A 134 8.98 -16.25 -2.13
N LEU A 135 8.40 -15.42 -1.26
CA LEU A 135 8.13 -15.80 0.13
C LEU A 135 7.22 -17.03 0.23
N SER A 136 6.25 -17.16 -0.69
CA SER A 136 5.36 -18.32 -0.72
C SER A 136 6.08 -19.63 -1.04
N ARG A 137 7.23 -19.58 -1.74
CA ARG A 137 8.07 -20.73 -2.04
C ARG A 137 9.10 -21.04 -0.94
N VAL A 138 9.65 -19.99 -0.32
CA VAL A 138 10.66 -20.12 0.74
C VAL A 138 10.06 -20.69 2.03
N PHE A 139 8.81 -20.38 2.32
CA PHE A 139 8.15 -20.76 3.56
C PHE A 139 7.13 -21.90 3.36
N GLU A 140 7.22 -22.93 4.19
CA GLU A 140 6.23 -24.02 4.27
C GLU A 140 4.84 -23.48 4.63
N THR A 141 3.80 -24.23 4.27
CA THR A 141 2.39 -23.81 4.44
C THR A 141 2.05 -23.34 5.86
N SER A 142 2.61 -23.99 6.88
CA SER A 142 2.38 -23.65 8.29
C SER A 142 2.98 -22.28 8.70
N ARG A 143 4.15 -21.92 8.16
CA ARG A 143 4.88 -20.68 8.48
C ARG A 143 4.64 -19.56 7.45
N ARG A 144 4.07 -19.89 6.30
CA ARG A 144 3.82 -18.94 5.20
C ARG A 144 2.92 -17.77 5.63
N ARG A 145 1.86 -18.05 6.39
CA ARG A 145 0.95 -16.99 6.89
C ARG A 145 1.67 -15.98 7.77
N ALA A 146 2.51 -16.46 8.69
CA ALA A 146 3.29 -15.57 9.57
C ALA A 146 4.32 -14.74 8.77
N ALA A 147 5.02 -15.35 7.81
CA ALA A 147 5.97 -14.65 6.95
C ALA A 147 5.29 -13.56 6.09
N MET A 148 4.13 -13.87 5.50
CA MET A 148 3.35 -12.89 4.74
C MET A 148 2.78 -11.78 5.63
N GLY A 149 2.35 -12.13 6.85
CA GLY A 149 1.92 -11.14 7.85
C GLY A 149 3.04 -10.16 8.21
N MET A 150 4.25 -10.66 8.47
CA MET A 150 5.42 -9.83 8.77
C MET A 150 5.84 -8.97 7.57
N TYR A 151 5.80 -9.53 6.35
CA TYR A 151 6.04 -8.79 5.12
C TYR A 151 5.05 -7.62 4.96
N ASN A 152 3.75 -7.86 5.11
CA ASN A 152 2.74 -6.80 5.02
C ASN A 152 2.89 -5.76 6.13
N PHE A 153 3.15 -6.19 7.36
CA PHE A 153 3.40 -5.29 8.49
C PHE A 153 4.61 -4.39 8.25
N SER A 154 5.68 -4.91 7.64
CA SER A 154 6.86 -4.09 7.33
C SER A 154 6.55 -2.94 6.36
N GLY A 155 5.67 -3.16 5.37
CA GLY A 155 5.17 -2.11 4.50
C GLY A 155 4.39 -1.04 5.26
N ASP A 156 3.48 -1.46 6.16
CA ASP A 156 2.73 -0.50 6.98
C ASP A 156 3.63 0.31 7.93
N VAL A 157 4.70 -0.28 8.47
CA VAL A 157 5.73 0.45 9.22
C VAL A 157 6.46 1.44 8.31
N GLY A 158 6.77 1.05 7.07
CA GLY A 158 7.38 1.93 6.06
C GLY A 158 6.54 3.16 5.77
N LYS A 159 5.22 3.00 5.61
CA LYS A 159 4.26 4.12 5.40
C LYS A 159 4.24 5.13 6.54
N VAL A 160 4.58 4.73 7.75
CA VAL A 160 4.67 5.62 8.91
C VAL A 160 6.07 6.23 9.00
N ALA A 161 7.11 5.38 8.99
CA ALA A 161 8.47 5.78 9.32
C ALA A 161 9.13 6.65 8.23
N VAL A 162 8.93 6.33 6.95
CA VAL A 162 9.60 7.06 5.86
C VAL A 162 9.01 8.45 5.64
N PRO A 163 7.68 8.65 5.58
CA PRO A 163 7.11 10.00 5.55
C PRO A 163 7.44 10.82 6.81
N PHE A 164 7.49 10.19 7.99
CA PHE A 164 7.93 10.86 9.22
C PHE A 164 9.38 11.37 9.08
N LEU A 165 10.29 10.50 8.68
CA LEU A 165 11.70 10.88 8.46
C LEU A 165 11.81 11.99 7.42
N LEU A 166 11.06 11.88 6.32
CA LEU A 166 11.03 12.92 5.29
C LEU A 166 10.50 14.24 5.85
N ALA A 167 9.46 14.24 6.70
CA ALA A 167 8.94 15.44 7.34
C ALA A 167 10.00 16.13 8.22
N VAL A 168 10.78 15.33 8.97
CA VAL A 168 11.92 15.85 9.76
C VAL A 168 12.97 16.48 8.84
N LEU A 169 13.36 15.80 7.76
CA LEU A 169 14.34 16.33 6.80
C LEU A 169 13.86 17.61 6.12
N ILE A 170 12.58 17.65 5.72
CA ILE A 170 11.97 18.85 5.12
C ILE A 170 12.04 20.05 6.06
N ARG A 171 11.74 19.83 7.34
CA ARG A 171 11.79 20.89 8.36
C ARG A 171 13.19 21.50 8.51
N TRP A 172 14.25 20.69 8.36
CA TRP A 172 15.63 21.14 8.57
C TRP A 172 16.27 21.72 7.32
N MET A 173 15.96 21.17 6.14
CA MET A 173 16.71 21.51 4.91
C MET A 173 15.83 21.80 3.68
N GLY A 174 14.51 21.83 3.85
CA GLY A 174 13.56 21.99 2.75
C GLY A 174 13.28 20.70 1.99
N TRP A 175 12.19 20.70 1.20
CA TRP A 175 11.70 19.47 0.60
C TRP A 175 12.64 18.84 -0.43
N ARG A 176 13.32 19.64 -1.27
CA ARG A 176 14.22 19.13 -2.30
C ARG A 176 15.43 18.41 -1.70
N GLN A 177 16.09 19.05 -0.73
CA GLN A 177 17.24 18.45 -0.05
C GLN A 177 16.81 17.26 0.82
N GLY A 178 15.65 17.36 1.50
CA GLY A 178 15.09 16.27 2.27
C GLY A 178 14.82 15.03 1.44
N VAL A 179 14.19 15.18 0.26
CA VAL A 179 13.97 14.09 -0.70
C VAL A 179 15.29 13.53 -1.22
N PHE A 180 16.27 14.39 -1.54
CA PHE A 180 17.58 13.96 -2.00
C PHE A 180 18.30 13.08 -0.97
N VAL A 181 18.37 13.53 0.29
CA VAL A 181 19.01 12.79 1.40
C VAL A 181 18.27 11.46 1.67
N LEU A 182 16.93 11.49 1.69
CA LEU A 182 16.13 10.28 1.83
C LEU A 182 16.43 9.28 0.71
N SER A 183 16.55 9.77 -0.52
CA SER A 183 16.83 8.94 -1.70
C SER A 183 18.20 8.29 -1.64
N LEU A 184 19.23 9.02 -1.14
CA LEU A 184 20.54 8.42 -0.88
C LEU A 184 20.47 7.28 0.11
N GLY A 185 19.70 7.45 1.20
CA GLY A 185 19.41 6.39 2.17
C GLY A 185 18.73 5.18 1.53
N GLY A 186 17.72 5.42 0.68
CA GLY A 186 17.03 4.38 -0.08
C GLY A 186 17.96 3.61 -1.04
N ILE A 187 18.81 4.31 -1.77
CA ILE A 187 19.82 3.71 -2.67
C ILE A 187 20.83 2.88 -1.87
N ALA A 188 21.34 3.42 -0.75
CA ALA A 188 22.28 2.72 0.11
C ALA A 188 21.67 1.45 0.70
N ALA A 189 20.43 1.52 1.21
CA ALA A 189 19.71 0.36 1.70
C ALA A 189 19.46 -0.67 0.58
N GLY A 190 19.07 -0.24 -0.61
CA GLY A 190 18.93 -1.08 -1.80
C GLY A 190 20.24 -1.78 -2.16
N ALA A 191 21.37 -1.07 -2.10
CA ALA A 191 22.70 -1.64 -2.36
C ALA A 191 23.07 -2.71 -1.31
N VAL A 192 22.87 -2.43 -0.03
CA VAL A 192 23.12 -3.41 1.05
C VAL A 192 22.29 -4.67 0.81
N LEU A 193 21.00 -4.51 0.54
CA LEU A 193 20.12 -5.66 0.27
C LEU A 193 20.52 -6.41 -1.00
N TRP A 194 20.92 -5.68 -2.05
CA TRP A 194 21.45 -6.30 -3.26
C TRP A 194 22.66 -7.20 -2.97
N PHE A 195 23.60 -6.72 -2.15
CA PHE A 195 24.77 -7.51 -1.79
C PHE A 195 24.41 -8.71 -0.90
N LEU A 196 23.51 -8.52 0.09
CA LEU A 196 23.06 -9.62 0.96
C LEU A 196 22.28 -10.70 0.19
N ALA A 197 21.48 -10.29 -0.80
CA ALA A 197 20.72 -11.20 -1.63
C ALA A 197 21.55 -11.85 -2.76
N ARG A 198 22.81 -11.45 -2.96
CA ARG A 198 23.67 -11.97 -4.05
C ARG A 198 23.93 -13.47 -3.91
N ASP A 199 24.15 -13.94 -2.69
CA ASP A 199 24.36 -15.35 -2.40
C ASP A 199 23.08 -16.19 -2.62
N GLU A 200 21.93 -15.57 -2.44
CA GLU A 200 20.63 -16.20 -2.65
C GLU A 200 20.31 -16.41 -4.13
N ARG A 201 20.88 -15.60 -5.04
CA ARG A 201 20.66 -15.73 -6.48
C ARG A 201 21.26 -17.00 -7.06
N THR A 202 22.37 -17.48 -6.50
CA THR A 202 23.02 -18.73 -6.89
C THR A 202 22.27 -19.96 -6.37
N GLY A 203 21.55 -19.83 -5.24
CA GLY A 203 20.70 -20.88 -4.66
C GLY A 203 19.25 -20.89 -5.18
N PHE A 204 18.81 -19.79 -5.80
CA PHE A 204 17.43 -19.62 -6.31
C PHE A 204 17.19 -20.24 -7.70
N SER A 205 18.17 -20.88 -8.28
CA SER A 205 17.95 -21.87 -9.34
C SER A 205 17.28 -23.12 -8.77
N ALA A 206 16.34 -22.94 -7.82
CA ALA A 206 15.43 -24.02 -7.44
C ALA A 206 14.72 -24.51 -8.70
N PRO A 207 14.63 -25.84 -8.87
CA PRO A 207 14.11 -26.41 -10.09
C PRO A 207 12.76 -25.78 -10.40
N ARG A 208 12.56 -25.35 -11.64
CA ARG A 208 11.23 -25.11 -12.21
C ARG A 208 10.45 -26.47 -12.16
N THR A 209 10.24 -26.98 -10.97
CA THR A 209 9.45 -28.16 -10.70
C THR A 209 8.07 -27.68 -10.30
N GLU A 210 7.27 -27.62 -11.16
CA GLU A 210 6.22 -28.43 -11.69
C GLU A 210 5.60 -27.74 -12.88
N PRO A 211 5.26 -28.41 -13.95
CA PRO A 211 4.36 -27.86 -14.94
C PRO A 211 3.11 -27.49 -14.15
N ARG A 212 2.85 -26.17 -14.09
CA ARG A 212 1.58 -25.63 -13.61
C ARG A 212 0.50 -26.60 -14.08
N GLN A 213 0.04 -27.48 -13.16
CA GLN A 213 -1.05 -28.36 -13.49
C GLN A 213 -2.06 -27.48 -14.20
N LYS A 214 -2.26 -27.74 -15.47
CA LYS A 214 -3.34 -27.19 -16.27
C LYS A 214 -4.66 -27.73 -15.71
N ASN A 215 -4.89 -27.49 -14.42
CA ASN A 215 -6.25 -27.49 -13.94
C ASN A 215 -6.91 -26.38 -14.74
N ARG A 216 -7.54 -26.78 -15.82
CA ARG A 216 -8.52 -25.98 -16.56
C ARG A 216 -9.64 -25.64 -15.56
N ALA A 217 -9.32 -24.76 -14.60
CA ALA A 217 -10.36 -24.08 -13.83
C ALA A 217 -11.09 -23.22 -14.84
N VAL A 218 -12.20 -23.74 -15.30
CA VAL A 218 -13.15 -23.05 -16.17
C VAL A 218 -13.61 -21.80 -15.42
N GLY A 219 -13.25 -20.61 -15.91
CA GLY A 219 -13.72 -19.34 -15.37
C GLY A 219 -12.84 -18.67 -14.31
N TRP A 220 -13.32 -17.55 -13.77
CA TRP A 220 -12.65 -16.70 -12.79
C TRP A 220 -12.75 -17.24 -11.35
N GLY A 221 -13.48 -18.33 -11.14
CA GLY A 221 -13.71 -18.93 -9.82
C GLY A 221 -14.68 -18.15 -8.93
N ILE A 222 -15.39 -17.18 -9.48
CA ILE A 222 -16.39 -16.39 -8.79
C ILE A 222 -17.61 -17.28 -8.52
N ARG A 223 -17.92 -17.52 -7.23
CA ARG A 223 -19.04 -18.38 -6.81
C ARG A 223 -20.36 -17.63 -6.88
N ASP A 224 -20.36 -16.36 -6.46
CA ASP A 224 -21.49 -15.47 -6.47
C ASP A 224 -21.12 -14.18 -7.21
N PRO A 225 -21.57 -13.99 -8.47
CA PRO A 225 -21.30 -12.78 -9.24
C PRO A 225 -21.94 -11.52 -8.62
N GLY A 226 -23.08 -11.67 -7.93
CA GLY A 226 -23.76 -10.56 -7.26
C GLY A 226 -22.95 -10.03 -6.08
N ALA A 227 -22.55 -10.93 -5.16
CA ALA A 227 -21.68 -10.58 -4.04
C ALA A 227 -20.31 -10.08 -4.50
N PHE A 228 -19.75 -10.65 -5.57
CA PHE A 228 -18.45 -10.18 -6.12
C PHE A 228 -18.57 -8.79 -6.75
N SER A 229 -19.65 -8.48 -7.47
CA SER A 229 -19.87 -7.13 -8.00
C SER A 229 -20.10 -6.10 -6.91
N ALA A 230 -20.82 -6.45 -5.84
CA ALA A 230 -20.97 -5.61 -4.67
C ALA A 230 -19.61 -5.35 -3.98
N LEU A 231 -18.81 -6.40 -3.78
CA LEU A 231 -17.46 -6.30 -3.22
C LEU A 231 -16.56 -5.40 -4.07
N LEU A 232 -16.59 -5.54 -5.40
CA LEU A 232 -15.85 -4.66 -6.32
C LEU A 232 -16.30 -3.21 -6.18
N THR A 233 -17.61 -2.97 -6.16
CA THR A 233 -18.15 -1.60 -6.09
C THR A 233 -17.78 -0.95 -4.76
N VAL A 234 -17.92 -1.65 -3.64
CA VAL A 234 -17.49 -1.16 -2.32
C VAL A 234 -15.98 -0.91 -2.32
N GLY A 235 -15.17 -1.82 -2.86
CA GLY A 235 -13.72 -1.66 -2.94
C GLY A 235 -13.28 -0.51 -3.86
N ILE A 236 -14.00 -0.22 -4.95
CA ILE A 236 -13.80 0.95 -5.81
C ILE A 236 -14.03 2.23 -5.02
N LEU A 237 -15.18 2.33 -4.33
CA LEU A 237 -15.56 3.52 -3.57
C LEU A 237 -14.60 3.75 -2.38
N ASP A 238 -14.26 2.71 -1.61
CA ASP A 238 -13.28 2.77 -0.51
C ASP A 238 -11.91 3.28 -1.01
N ASN A 239 -11.40 2.66 -2.08
CA ASN A 239 -10.08 3.01 -2.59
C ASN A 239 -10.05 4.41 -3.21
N ALA A 240 -11.11 4.81 -3.93
CA ALA A 240 -11.27 6.14 -4.49
C ALA A 240 -11.37 7.21 -3.39
N THR A 241 -12.14 6.95 -2.32
CA THR A 241 -12.25 7.81 -1.14
C THR A 241 -10.88 8.01 -0.50
N ARG A 242 -10.18 6.93 -0.18
CA ARG A 242 -8.88 6.96 0.46
C ARG A 242 -7.84 7.69 -0.38
N ALA A 243 -7.71 7.35 -1.66
CA ALA A 243 -6.73 7.98 -2.54
C ALA A 243 -7.00 9.47 -2.71
N SER A 244 -8.27 9.88 -2.85
CA SER A 244 -8.64 11.29 -3.00
C SER A 244 -8.44 12.07 -1.70
N LEU A 245 -8.89 11.52 -0.57
CA LEU A 245 -8.65 12.16 0.73
C LEU A 245 -7.16 12.37 0.98
N LEU A 246 -6.35 11.32 0.88
CA LEU A 246 -4.90 11.40 1.13
C LEU A 246 -4.20 12.38 0.19
N THR A 247 -4.66 12.50 -1.06
CA THR A 247 -4.07 13.43 -2.04
C THR A 247 -4.36 14.87 -1.68
N PHE A 248 -5.58 15.19 -1.23
CA PHE A 248 -6.00 16.57 -1.02
C PHE A 248 -6.09 17.00 0.47
N LEU A 249 -5.97 16.07 1.41
CA LEU A 249 -5.90 16.36 2.84
C LEU A 249 -4.76 17.34 3.20
N PRO A 250 -3.54 17.21 2.66
CA PRO A 250 -2.48 18.18 2.93
C PRO A 250 -2.88 19.62 2.62
N PHE A 251 -3.62 19.84 1.53
CA PHE A 251 -4.10 21.19 1.15
C PHE A 251 -5.21 21.68 2.09
N LEU A 252 -6.05 20.79 2.61
CA LEU A 252 -7.02 21.16 3.67
C LEU A 252 -6.29 21.55 4.95
N LEU A 253 -5.22 20.85 5.32
CA LEU A 253 -4.43 21.16 6.51
C LEU A 253 -3.74 22.53 6.37
N LEU A 254 -3.16 22.83 5.21
CA LEU A 254 -2.58 24.14 4.91
C LEU A 254 -3.65 25.25 4.98
N ARG A 255 -4.85 25.00 4.46
CA ARG A 255 -5.96 25.96 4.55
C ARG A 255 -6.44 26.20 6.00
N LYS A 256 -6.19 25.23 6.89
CA LYS A 256 -6.42 25.37 8.35
C LYS A 256 -5.23 26.01 9.07
N GLU A 257 -4.30 26.63 8.34
CA GLU A 257 -3.13 27.32 8.89
C GLU A 257 -2.14 26.38 9.62
N ILE A 258 -2.22 25.06 9.37
CA ILE A 258 -1.18 24.13 9.80
C ILE A 258 0.04 24.36 8.90
N ALA A 259 1.19 24.62 9.51
CA ALA A 259 2.40 24.94 8.79
C ALA A 259 2.82 23.78 7.87
N ALA A 260 3.37 24.09 6.69
CA ALA A 260 3.72 23.09 5.68
C ALA A 260 4.69 22.02 6.19
N ASP A 261 5.64 22.38 7.04
CA ASP A 261 6.58 21.47 7.70
C ASP A 261 5.91 20.54 8.75
N GLN A 262 4.71 20.90 9.23
CA GLN A 262 3.92 20.10 10.16
C GLN A 262 2.96 19.12 9.45
N VAL A 263 2.61 19.36 8.19
CA VAL A 263 1.71 18.50 7.42
C VAL A 263 2.21 17.05 7.37
N GLY A 264 3.52 16.85 7.26
CA GLY A 264 4.11 15.52 7.26
C GLY A 264 3.90 14.76 8.56
N PHE A 265 3.99 15.43 9.71
CA PHE A 265 3.70 14.82 11.01
C PHE A 265 2.22 14.49 11.16
N ALA A 266 1.33 15.34 10.65
CA ALA A 266 -0.10 15.10 10.62
C ALA A 266 -0.45 13.85 9.78
N LEU A 267 0.13 13.71 8.59
CA LEU A 267 -0.02 12.50 7.77
C LEU A 267 0.54 11.26 8.43
N THR A 268 1.67 11.38 9.14
CA THR A 268 2.25 10.28 9.90
C THR A 268 1.28 9.74 10.96
N LEU A 269 0.57 10.61 11.68
CA LEU A 269 -0.46 10.20 12.64
C LEU A 269 -1.61 9.46 11.96
N LEU A 270 -2.05 9.94 10.80
CA LEU A 270 -3.08 9.26 10.01
C LEU A 270 -2.60 7.88 9.54
N PHE A 271 -1.38 7.75 9.05
CA PHE A 271 -0.81 6.46 8.63
C PHE A 271 -0.61 5.50 9.81
N ALA A 272 -0.16 6.00 10.96
CA ALA A 272 -0.05 5.20 12.18
C ALA A 272 -1.43 4.67 12.65
N GLY A 273 -2.44 5.53 12.63
CA GLY A 273 -3.82 5.12 12.83
C GLY A 273 -4.25 4.06 11.83
N GLY A 274 -3.90 4.24 10.55
CA GLY A 274 -4.21 3.31 9.48
C GLY A 274 -3.61 1.92 9.67
N ALA A 275 -2.36 1.84 10.09
CA ALA A 275 -1.70 0.57 10.43
C ALA A 275 -2.41 -0.14 11.60
N ALA A 276 -2.73 0.61 12.66
CA ALA A 276 -3.50 0.10 13.79
C ALA A 276 -4.92 -0.35 13.38
N GLY A 277 -5.56 0.42 12.50
CA GLY A 277 -6.90 0.16 12.00
C GLY A 277 -7.00 -1.13 11.20
N LYS A 278 -6.06 -1.41 10.32
CA LYS A 278 -6.01 -2.67 9.56
C LYS A 278 -5.98 -3.88 10.49
N PHE A 279 -5.17 -3.82 11.54
CA PHE A 279 -5.07 -4.90 12.52
C PHE A 279 -6.35 -5.02 13.36
N ALA A 280 -6.79 -3.91 13.97
CA ALA A 280 -7.96 -3.91 14.86
C ALA A 280 -9.25 -4.28 14.11
N CYS A 281 -9.50 -3.70 12.93
CA CYS A 281 -10.72 -3.97 12.16
C CYS A 281 -10.73 -5.39 11.59
N GLY A 282 -9.57 -5.95 11.22
CA GLY A 282 -9.45 -7.34 10.83
C GLY A 282 -9.91 -8.30 11.94
N LEU A 283 -9.41 -8.10 13.17
CA LEU A 283 -9.82 -8.90 14.33
C LEU A 283 -11.28 -8.69 14.73
N LEU A 284 -11.76 -7.45 14.66
CA LEU A 284 -13.15 -7.12 14.98
C LEU A 284 -14.13 -7.71 13.96
N ALA A 285 -13.75 -7.79 12.69
CA ALA A 285 -14.57 -8.38 11.64
C ALA A 285 -14.84 -9.88 11.88
N GLU A 286 -13.90 -10.60 12.49
CA GLU A 286 -14.10 -12.01 12.89
C GLU A 286 -15.21 -12.17 13.94
N ARG A 287 -15.43 -11.15 14.78
CA ARG A 287 -16.44 -11.19 15.86
C ARG A 287 -17.75 -10.54 15.47
N LEU A 288 -17.71 -9.42 14.77
CA LEU A 288 -18.89 -8.61 14.44
C LEU A 288 -19.47 -8.98 13.09
N GLY A 289 -18.70 -9.66 12.23
CA GLY A 289 -19.07 -9.95 10.86
C GLY A 289 -18.67 -8.83 9.88
N ILE A 290 -18.65 -9.17 8.59
CA ILE A 290 -18.18 -8.30 7.50
C ILE A 290 -19.04 -7.05 7.36
N VAL A 291 -20.38 -7.24 7.25
CA VAL A 291 -21.31 -6.13 6.96
C VAL A 291 -21.32 -5.07 8.07
N PRO A 292 -21.50 -5.42 9.36
CA PRO A 292 -21.43 -4.42 10.44
C PRO A 292 -20.08 -3.70 10.49
N MET A 293 -18.98 -4.41 10.20
CA MET A 293 -17.66 -3.81 10.22
C MET A 293 -17.48 -2.79 9.09
N VAL A 294 -17.87 -3.13 7.86
CA VAL A 294 -17.82 -2.20 6.71
C VAL A 294 -18.74 -0.99 6.96
N VAL A 295 -19.99 -1.22 7.41
CA VAL A 295 -20.91 -0.12 7.74
C VAL A 295 -20.31 0.82 8.78
N SER A 296 -19.74 0.28 9.86
CA SER A 296 -19.18 1.10 10.94
C SER A 296 -17.96 1.90 10.48
N THR A 297 -17.02 1.25 9.78
CA THR A 297 -15.80 1.93 9.31
C THR A 297 -16.12 3.01 8.26
N GLU A 298 -17.01 2.75 7.32
CA GLU A 298 -17.37 3.72 6.29
C GLU A 298 -18.22 4.89 6.82
N ALA A 299 -19.15 4.61 7.75
CA ALA A 299 -19.89 5.67 8.43
C ALA A 299 -18.96 6.58 9.24
N LEU A 300 -18.02 5.99 9.99
CA LEU A 300 -17.03 6.74 10.76
C LEU A 300 -15.99 7.44 9.86
N THR A 301 -15.62 6.88 8.71
CA THR A 301 -14.79 7.55 7.69
C THR A 301 -15.51 8.78 7.16
N THR A 302 -16.78 8.64 6.78
CA THR A 302 -17.62 9.77 6.34
C THR A 302 -17.68 10.86 7.41
N ALA A 303 -18.02 10.49 8.64
CA ALA A 303 -18.09 11.42 9.76
C ALA A 303 -16.73 12.08 10.04
N GLY A 304 -15.65 11.30 10.03
CA GLY A 304 -14.29 11.78 10.24
C GLY A 304 -13.86 12.82 9.20
N ILE A 305 -14.13 12.56 7.91
CA ILE A 305 -13.84 13.51 6.84
C ILE A 305 -14.65 14.81 7.02
N LEU A 306 -15.93 14.70 7.34
CA LEU A 306 -16.77 15.88 7.57
C LEU A 306 -16.32 16.66 8.81
N LEU A 307 -15.96 16.00 9.89
CA LEU A 307 -15.46 16.62 11.10
C LEU A 307 -14.15 17.40 10.88
N LEU A 308 -13.31 16.98 9.91
CA LEU A 308 -12.09 17.73 9.57
C LEU A 308 -12.36 19.19 9.18
N PHE A 309 -13.56 19.54 8.68
CA PHE A 309 -13.91 20.92 8.37
C PHE A 309 -14.19 21.78 9.61
N TRP A 310 -14.71 21.17 10.66
CA TRP A 310 -15.21 21.88 11.85
C TRP A 310 -14.20 21.94 13.00
N VAL A 311 -13.33 20.95 13.13
CA VAL A 311 -12.34 20.92 14.20
C VAL A 311 -11.31 22.04 14.06
N SER A 312 -10.85 22.57 15.21
CA SER A 312 -9.76 23.55 15.26
C SER A 312 -8.44 22.93 14.76
N PRO A 313 -7.43 23.72 14.38
CA PRO A 313 -6.11 23.20 14.04
C PRO A 313 -5.51 22.26 15.10
N ALA A 314 -5.72 22.58 16.39
CA ALA A 314 -5.30 21.70 17.48
C ALA A 314 -6.09 20.39 17.53
N GLY A 315 -7.39 20.41 17.22
CA GLY A 315 -8.24 19.21 17.19
C GLY A 315 -7.88 18.24 16.07
N VAL A 316 -7.30 18.71 14.97
CA VAL A 316 -6.85 17.89 13.85
C VAL A 316 -5.86 16.81 14.31
N TRP A 317 -4.94 17.13 15.22
CA TRP A 317 -3.92 16.19 15.71
C TRP A 317 -4.51 14.98 16.43
N TYR A 318 -5.66 15.14 17.08
CA TYR A 318 -6.39 14.05 17.74
C TYR A 318 -7.31 13.31 16.79
N LEU A 319 -7.88 14.01 15.80
CA LEU A 319 -8.82 13.42 14.86
C LEU A 319 -8.13 12.54 13.79
N LEU A 320 -6.94 12.95 13.31
CA LEU A 320 -6.26 12.24 12.21
C LEU A 320 -5.90 10.77 12.51
N PRO A 321 -5.38 10.39 13.71
CA PRO A 321 -5.16 8.98 14.02
C PRO A 321 -6.46 8.18 13.95
N PHE A 322 -7.57 8.73 14.46
CA PHE A 322 -8.87 8.08 14.39
C PHE A 322 -9.38 7.93 12.94
N VAL A 323 -9.29 9.00 12.14
CA VAL A 323 -9.61 8.93 10.70
C VAL A 323 -8.73 7.88 10.01
N GLY A 324 -7.46 7.80 10.36
CA GLY A 324 -6.55 6.77 9.86
C GLY A 324 -7.04 5.36 10.14
N VAL A 325 -7.46 5.09 11.40
CA VAL A 325 -8.00 3.78 11.82
C VAL A 325 -9.17 3.36 10.93
N VAL A 326 -10.16 4.23 10.79
CA VAL A 326 -11.39 3.87 10.05
C VAL A 326 -11.18 3.85 8.55
N LEU A 327 -10.42 4.79 7.99
CA LEU A 327 -10.12 4.91 6.56
C LEU A 327 -9.37 3.69 5.99
N ASN A 328 -8.51 3.07 6.77
CA ASN A 328 -7.73 1.90 6.34
C ASN A 328 -8.27 0.57 6.88
N GLY A 329 -9.15 0.63 7.88
CA GLY A 329 -9.76 -0.56 8.50
C GLY A 329 -10.62 -1.36 7.53
N THR A 330 -11.44 -0.70 6.72
CA THR A 330 -12.32 -1.32 5.72
C THR A 330 -11.56 -2.21 4.76
N SER A 331 -10.40 -1.76 4.27
CA SER A 331 -9.65 -2.50 3.25
C SER A 331 -9.23 -3.90 3.72
N SER A 332 -8.88 -4.09 5.00
CA SER A 332 -8.50 -5.40 5.53
C SER A 332 -9.68 -6.38 5.54
N VAL A 333 -10.87 -5.88 5.84
CA VAL A 333 -12.11 -6.65 5.82
C VAL A 333 -12.48 -7.06 4.39
N LEU A 334 -12.44 -6.11 3.45
CA LEU A 334 -12.75 -6.39 2.03
C LEU A 334 -11.79 -7.41 1.43
N TYR A 335 -10.49 -7.34 1.73
CA TYR A 335 -9.51 -8.31 1.24
C TYR A 335 -9.77 -9.74 1.79
N ALA A 336 -10.19 -9.87 3.03
CA ALA A 336 -10.59 -11.16 3.58
C ALA A 336 -11.82 -11.72 2.87
N THR A 337 -12.81 -10.86 2.59
CA THR A 337 -14.07 -11.22 1.91
C THR A 337 -13.84 -11.75 0.48
N VAL A 338 -12.79 -11.27 -0.24
CA VAL A 338 -12.43 -11.82 -1.56
C VAL A 338 -12.20 -13.34 -1.48
N ALA A 339 -11.52 -13.83 -0.41
CA ALA A 339 -11.23 -15.26 -0.24
C ALA A 339 -12.48 -16.11 -0.01
N GLU A 340 -13.56 -15.53 0.52
CA GLU A 340 -14.80 -16.21 0.81
C GLU A 340 -15.70 -16.35 -0.43
N ILE A 341 -15.71 -15.33 -1.29
CA ILE A 341 -16.54 -15.29 -2.50
C ILE A 341 -15.94 -16.07 -3.66
N ILE A 342 -14.62 -16.30 -3.65
CA ILE A 342 -13.92 -16.96 -4.75
C ILE A 342 -13.53 -18.40 -4.38
N SER A 343 -13.74 -19.34 -5.32
CA SER A 343 -13.34 -20.73 -5.16
C SER A 343 -11.81 -20.86 -5.02
N PRO A 344 -11.29 -21.87 -4.26
CA PRO A 344 -9.86 -22.04 -4.04
C PRO A 344 -9.02 -22.07 -5.33
N GLY A 345 -9.51 -22.69 -6.40
CA GLY A 345 -8.82 -22.77 -7.70
C GLY A 345 -8.82 -21.47 -8.51
N GLY A 346 -9.71 -20.51 -8.20
CA GLY A 346 -9.82 -19.20 -8.85
C GLY A 346 -9.20 -18.04 -8.08
N ARG A 347 -8.74 -18.27 -6.85
CA ARG A 347 -8.30 -17.18 -5.93
C ARG A 347 -7.29 -16.22 -6.54
N SER A 348 -6.25 -16.74 -7.20
CA SER A 348 -5.23 -15.87 -7.81
C SER A 348 -5.80 -14.92 -8.85
N ARG A 349 -6.73 -15.38 -9.70
CA ARG A 349 -7.39 -14.54 -10.72
C ARG A 349 -8.37 -13.56 -10.10
N GLY A 350 -9.18 -14.02 -9.13
CA GLY A 350 -10.15 -13.17 -8.48
C GLY A 350 -9.50 -12.05 -7.66
N TYR A 351 -8.44 -12.34 -6.91
CA TYR A 351 -7.65 -11.30 -6.24
C TYR A 351 -7.01 -10.35 -7.25
N GLY A 352 -6.42 -10.90 -8.34
CA GLY A 352 -5.81 -10.07 -9.38
C GLY A 352 -6.81 -9.11 -10.02
N LEU A 353 -8.03 -9.58 -10.31
CA LEU A 353 -9.10 -8.74 -10.86
C LEU A 353 -9.56 -7.69 -9.84
N TYR A 354 -9.80 -8.08 -8.60
CA TYR A 354 -10.18 -7.18 -7.52
C TYR A 354 -9.15 -6.06 -7.33
N TYR A 355 -7.87 -6.41 -7.20
CA TYR A 355 -6.80 -5.44 -7.03
C TYR A 355 -6.65 -4.52 -8.25
N ALA A 356 -6.67 -5.07 -9.47
CA ALA A 356 -6.51 -4.26 -10.67
C ALA A 356 -7.59 -3.18 -10.79
N ILE A 357 -8.84 -3.55 -10.49
CA ILE A 357 -9.97 -2.61 -10.60
C ILE A 357 -9.96 -1.59 -9.44
N THR A 358 -9.77 -2.04 -8.21
CA THR A 358 -9.82 -1.14 -7.04
C THR A 358 -8.62 -0.19 -6.98
N LEU A 359 -7.41 -0.67 -7.31
CA LEU A 359 -6.21 0.20 -7.42
C LEU A 359 -6.33 1.16 -8.61
N GLY A 360 -6.90 0.70 -9.73
CA GLY A 360 -7.22 1.55 -10.87
C GLY A 360 -8.16 2.71 -10.49
N ALA A 361 -9.19 2.43 -9.70
CA ALA A 361 -10.08 3.47 -9.16
C ALA A 361 -9.32 4.48 -8.28
N GLY A 362 -8.42 3.99 -7.41
CA GLY A 362 -7.54 4.84 -6.61
C GLY A 362 -6.55 5.68 -7.41
N ALA A 363 -6.20 5.26 -8.64
CA ALA A 363 -5.39 6.07 -9.54
C ALA A 363 -6.22 7.15 -10.28
N VAL A 364 -7.44 6.83 -10.67
CA VAL A 364 -8.33 7.74 -11.43
C VAL A 364 -9.00 8.78 -10.55
N ALA A 365 -9.42 8.40 -9.34
CA ALA A 365 -10.20 9.27 -8.46
C ALA A 365 -9.51 10.61 -8.12
N PRO A 366 -8.22 10.68 -7.78
CA PRO A 366 -7.55 11.96 -7.54
C PRO A 366 -7.58 12.90 -8.78
N VAL A 367 -7.56 12.35 -10.00
CA VAL A 367 -7.66 13.16 -11.22
C VAL A 367 -9.04 13.81 -11.31
N ILE A 368 -10.10 13.01 -11.11
CA ILE A 368 -11.49 13.49 -11.16
C ILE A 368 -11.73 14.54 -10.07
N TYR A 369 -11.31 14.26 -8.82
CA TYR A 369 -11.49 15.18 -7.70
C TYR A 369 -10.60 16.41 -7.82
N GLY A 370 -9.40 16.32 -8.41
CA GLY A 370 -8.59 17.49 -8.74
C GLY A 370 -9.31 18.46 -9.69
N LEU A 371 -9.92 17.93 -10.75
CA LEU A 371 -10.77 18.71 -11.67
C LEU A 371 -12.00 19.30 -10.96
N ALA A 372 -12.61 18.55 -10.06
CA ALA A 372 -13.72 19.03 -9.26
C ALA A 372 -13.30 20.16 -8.32
N ILE A 373 -12.13 20.07 -7.69
CA ILE A 373 -11.60 21.10 -6.80
C ILE A 373 -11.33 22.40 -7.56
N ASP A 374 -10.75 22.33 -8.77
CA ASP A 374 -10.48 23.50 -9.59
C ASP A 374 -11.77 24.24 -10.01
N ARG A 375 -12.91 23.56 -10.12
CA ARG A 375 -14.19 24.12 -10.53
C ARG A 375 -15.12 24.49 -9.37
N LEU A 376 -15.18 23.64 -8.35
CA LEU A 376 -16.19 23.71 -7.27
C LEU A 376 -15.56 24.04 -5.91
N GLY A 377 -14.22 24.05 -5.84
CA GLY A 377 -13.47 24.30 -4.62
C GLY A 377 -13.23 23.08 -3.75
N LEU A 378 -12.22 23.20 -2.88
CA LEU A 378 -11.70 22.10 -2.05
C LEU A 378 -12.76 21.54 -1.09
N THR A 379 -13.52 22.43 -0.44
CA THR A 379 -14.53 22.02 0.56
C THR A 379 -15.61 21.16 -0.08
N PHE A 380 -16.23 21.65 -1.17
CA PHE A 380 -17.28 20.90 -1.86
C PHE A 380 -16.79 19.52 -2.33
N SER A 381 -15.61 19.48 -2.93
CA SER A 381 -15.05 18.24 -3.47
C SER A 381 -14.72 17.23 -2.37
N LEU A 382 -14.19 17.66 -1.23
CA LEU A 382 -13.92 16.74 -0.11
C LEU A 382 -15.20 16.30 0.61
N VAL A 383 -16.25 17.13 0.63
CA VAL A 383 -17.59 16.68 1.07
C VAL A 383 -18.12 15.61 0.12
N ALA A 384 -17.94 15.76 -1.20
CA ALA A 384 -18.31 14.72 -2.16
C ALA A 384 -17.51 13.42 -1.97
N VAL A 385 -16.21 13.51 -1.58
CA VAL A 385 -15.41 12.33 -1.17
C VAL A 385 -16.02 11.66 0.06
N ALA A 386 -16.44 12.42 1.07
CA ALA A 386 -17.11 11.86 2.25
C ALA A 386 -18.44 11.17 1.90
N LEU A 387 -19.25 11.80 1.04
CA LEU A 387 -20.51 11.22 0.57
C LEU A 387 -20.26 9.96 -0.27
N MET A 388 -19.20 9.89 -1.04
CA MET A 388 -18.81 8.68 -1.77
C MET A 388 -18.53 7.50 -0.81
N ALA A 389 -17.86 7.75 0.32
CA ALA A 389 -17.68 6.73 1.36
C ALA A 389 -19.04 6.23 1.89
N SER A 390 -20.00 7.13 2.17
CA SER A 390 -21.32 6.74 2.66
C SER A 390 -22.13 5.87 1.68
N MET A 391 -21.85 5.94 0.37
CA MET A 391 -22.51 5.09 -0.64
C MET A 391 -22.17 3.60 -0.49
N THR A 392 -21.07 3.27 0.17
CA THR A 392 -20.69 1.87 0.47
C THR A 392 -21.64 1.23 1.46
N ILE A 393 -22.27 2.02 2.36
CA ILE A 393 -23.14 1.53 3.44
C ILE A 393 -24.32 0.71 2.90
N PRO A 394 -25.17 1.23 2.00
CA PRO A 394 -26.28 0.44 1.46
C PRO A 394 -25.81 -0.75 0.61
N LEU A 395 -24.61 -0.66 0.00
CA LEU A 395 -24.06 -1.72 -0.84
C LEU A 395 -23.47 -2.87 -0.01
N SER A 396 -23.04 -2.61 1.21
CA SER A 396 -22.41 -3.61 2.08
C SER A 396 -23.32 -4.77 2.44
N ARG A 397 -24.65 -4.58 2.44
CA ARG A 397 -25.63 -5.64 2.68
C ARG A 397 -25.55 -6.81 1.67
N TYR A 398 -25.00 -6.55 0.48
CA TYR A 398 -24.82 -7.56 -0.55
C TYR A 398 -23.49 -8.33 -0.42
N LEU A 399 -22.66 -8.00 0.58
CA LEU A 399 -21.42 -8.71 0.89
C LEU A 399 -21.67 -9.99 1.71
N SER A 400 -22.81 -10.10 2.39
CA SER A 400 -23.18 -11.32 3.11
C SER A 400 -23.57 -12.41 2.10
N GLN A 401 -22.95 -13.59 2.22
CA GLN A 401 -23.50 -14.76 1.52
C GLN A 401 -24.88 -15.08 2.12
N PRO A 402 -25.88 -15.45 1.31
CA PRO A 402 -27.06 -16.10 1.85
C PRO A 402 -26.58 -17.32 2.64
N GLU A 403 -27.02 -17.44 3.90
CA GLU A 403 -26.78 -18.64 4.69
C GLU A 403 -27.17 -19.84 3.83
N SER A 404 -26.22 -20.75 3.60
CA SER A 404 -26.53 -22.03 2.96
C SER A 404 -27.65 -22.64 3.78
N PRO A 405 -28.77 -23.12 3.18
CA PRO A 405 -29.79 -23.82 3.95
C PRO A 405 -29.11 -24.96 4.73
N PRO A 406 -29.47 -25.15 6.01
CA PRO A 406 -28.90 -26.22 6.82
C PRO A 406 -29.02 -27.55 6.08
N PRO A 407 -28.02 -28.47 6.23
CA PRO A 407 -27.99 -29.73 5.53
C PRO A 407 -29.18 -30.63 5.87
#